data_0c04eb197f451c55a493bc2b8ce3fad9
#
_entry.id   0c04eb197f451c55a493bc2b8ce3fad9
#
_cell.length_a   1.000
_cell.length_b   1.000
_cell.length_c   1.000
_cell.angle_alpha   90.00
_cell.angle_beta   90.00
_cell.angle_gamma   90.00
#
_symmetry.space_group_name_H-M   'P 1'
#
loop_
_entity.id
_entity.type
_entity.pdbx_description
1 polymer ?
#
loop_
_entity_poly.entity_id
_entity_poly.type
_entity_poly.pdbx_seq_one_letter_code
_entity_poly.pdbx_strand_id
1 'polypeptide(L)'
;MKNRMKKLLVLATAATMMTAAFTGCGSSSDGADNNADKSADEGTSNENLSGSLSLAGSTSMEKLCEALKESFMEKNPGVTVTVEYTGSGSGIESVTAGSVDIGDSSRALTDDEKANGVEENIVAIDGIAVITDNDNSVTELTSDDLKKIYTGEISNWKDLGGKDEAIVAIGREAASGTRGAFEELLDVKDQCKYAQELDSTGAVLAKVGSTPGAIGYVSLDVLDDTVTAMKIDGVEATEENIVAGKYLLSRPFVMATKGKIDEQNDIVKAWFDYVNSDEGQAVIKKVGLILPQ
;
A
#
# COMPACT_ATOMS: atom_id res chain seq x y z
N MET A 1 30.68 41.00 22.71
CA MET A 1 30.15 42.39 22.87
C MET A 1 28.65 42.41 22.67
N LYS A 2 27.96 42.82 23.77
CA LYS A 2 26.61 43.40 23.87
C LYS A 2 25.43 42.64 23.24
N ASN A 3 24.65 41.84 24.00
CA ASN A 3 23.48 42.22 24.85
C ASN A 3 22.45 43.12 24.17
N ARG A 4 21.23 42.60 24.01
CA ARG A 4 20.01 43.25 24.52
C ARG A 4 18.80 42.31 24.56
N MET A 5 18.44 41.93 25.78
CA MET A 5 17.12 41.51 26.27
C MET A 5 16.11 42.67 26.21
N LYS A 6 14.86 42.44 25.94
CA LYS A 6 13.66 43.15 26.46
C LYS A 6 12.44 42.27 26.15
N LYS A 7 11.86 41.62 27.14
CA LYS A 7 10.88 41.99 28.16
C LYS A 7 9.42 41.91 27.65
N LEU A 8 8.76 40.93 28.22
CA LEU A 8 7.41 40.78 28.76
C LEU A 8 6.36 41.86 28.42
N LEU A 9 5.13 41.38 28.03
CA LEU A 9 3.91 41.95 28.59
C LEU A 9 2.84 40.83 28.73
N VAL A 10 2.44 40.62 29.97
CA VAL A 10 1.30 39.81 30.43
C VAL A 10 0.08 40.72 30.45
N LEU A 11 -1.08 40.27 29.90
CA LEU A 11 -2.37 40.82 30.27
C LEU A 11 -3.37 39.69 30.46
N ALA A 12 -3.79 39.54 31.70
CA ALA A 12 -4.93 38.74 32.14
C ALA A 12 -6.19 39.57 32.13
N THR A 13 -7.31 39.08 31.67
CA THR A 13 -8.63 39.58 32.07
C THR A 13 -9.62 38.43 32.23
N ALA A 14 -10.36 38.51 33.30
CA ALA A 14 -11.19 37.51 33.94
C ALA A 14 -12.61 37.39 33.39
N ALA A 15 -13.12 36.21 33.57
CA ALA A 15 -14.46 35.77 34.01
C ALA A 15 -15.74 36.56 33.60
N THR A 16 -16.72 35.82 33.04
CA THR A 16 -18.12 35.95 33.55
C THR A 16 -18.87 34.62 33.31
N MET A 17 -19.37 34.05 34.41
CA MET A 17 -20.35 32.96 34.47
C MET A 17 -21.74 33.51 34.12
N MET A 18 -22.53 32.72 33.39
CA MET A 18 -23.98 32.82 33.42
C MET A 18 -24.61 31.43 33.36
N THR A 19 -25.10 30.99 34.50
CA THR A 19 -26.02 29.88 34.75
C THR A 19 -27.45 30.28 34.34
N ALA A 20 -28.14 29.43 33.59
CA ALA A 20 -29.58 29.44 33.50
C ALA A 20 -30.10 28.01 33.53
N ALA A 21 -30.67 27.63 34.64
CA ALA A 21 -31.48 26.43 34.81
C ALA A 21 -32.89 26.69 34.29
N PHE A 22 -33.46 25.77 33.53
CA PHE A 22 -34.92 25.67 33.39
C PHE A 22 -35.34 24.22 33.56
N THR A 23 -36.02 23.98 34.66
CA THR A 23 -36.85 22.82 34.97
C THR A 23 -38.21 22.96 34.31
N GLY A 24 -38.71 21.86 33.73
CA GLY A 24 -40.08 21.77 33.25
C GLY A 24 -40.53 20.32 33.09
N CYS A 25 -41.15 19.73 34.12
CA CYS A 25 -41.90 18.50 34.03
C CYS A 25 -43.24 18.72 33.34
N GLY A 26 -43.72 17.71 32.62
CA GLY A 26 -45.09 17.68 32.10
C GLY A 26 -45.42 16.37 31.37
N SER A 27 -46.35 15.64 31.94
CA SER A 27 -46.77 14.22 31.85
C SER A 27 -47.65 13.92 30.61
N SER A 28 -47.54 12.67 30.12
CA SER A 28 -48.57 11.69 29.60
C SER A 28 -49.53 12.09 28.45
N SER A 29 -49.60 11.32 27.36
CA SER A 29 -50.48 10.16 27.12
C SER A 29 -50.71 9.91 25.62
N ASP A 30 -50.62 8.61 25.30
CA ASP A 30 -51.36 7.81 24.30
C ASP A 30 -51.50 8.21 22.83
N GLY A 31 -51.09 7.25 21.98
CA GLY A 31 -51.93 6.85 20.86
C GLY A 31 -51.28 6.66 19.48
N ALA A 32 -51.17 5.40 19.12
CA ALA A 32 -51.38 4.83 17.78
C ALA A 32 -50.34 4.97 16.65
N ASP A 33 -49.73 3.84 16.31
CA ASP A 33 -49.41 3.28 14.98
C ASP A 33 -49.33 4.22 13.78
N ASN A 34 -48.10 4.22 13.16
CA ASN A 34 -48.02 3.91 11.75
C ASN A 34 -46.59 3.47 11.36
N ASN A 35 -46.54 2.24 10.88
CA ASN A 35 -45.47 1.58 10.20
C ASN A 35 -45.06 2.36 8.91
N ALA A 36 -43.82 2.77 8.79
CA ALA A 36 -43.21 3.13 7.52
C ALA A 36 -41.75 2.74 7.60
N ASP A 37 -41.50 1.58 7.01
CA ASP A 37 -40.21 1.05 6.59
C ASP A 37 -39.39 2.14 5.91
N LYS A 38 -38.28 2.54 6.51
CA LYS A 38 -37.16 3.21 5.90
C LYS A 38 -35.90 2.55 6.41
N SER A 39 -35.44 1.57 5.66
CA SER A 39 -34.04 1.17 5.65
C SER A 39 -33.20 2.41 5.29
N ALA A 40 -32.75 3.10 6.31
CA ALA A 40 -31.65 4.03 6.20
C ALA A 40 -30.41 3.21 6.54
N ASP A 41 -29.56 3.06 5.55
CA ASP A 41 -28.16 2.66 5.70
C ASP A 41 -27.49 3.71 6.62
N GLU A 42 -27.50 3.41 7.92
CA GLU A 42 -26.75 4.18 8.92
C GLU A 42 -25.31 3.68 8.88
N GLY A 43 -24.49 4.33 8.08
CA GLY A 43 -23.06 4.34 8.30
C GLY A 43 -22.80 4.82 9.73
N THR A 44 -22.65 3.88 10.67
CA THR A 44 -22.29 4.17 12.06
C THR A 44 -20.89 4.80 12.07
N SER A 45 -20.82 6.14 12.09
CA SER A 45 -19.63 6.84 12.54
C SER A 45 -19.40 6.43 14.01
N ASN A 46 -18.28 5.74 14.27
CA ASN A 46 -17.85 5.42 15.62
C ASN A 46 -17.36 6.70 16.31
N GLU A 47 -18.27 7.58 16.76
CA GLU A 47 -17.96 8.86 17.40
C GLU A 47 -17.08 8.73 18.65
N ASN A 48 -16.80 7.50 19.12
CA ASN A 48 -15.98 7.21 20.30
C ASN A 48 -14.60 6.60 19.99
N LEU A 49 -14.28 6.29 18.73
CA LEU A 49 -12.97 5.71 18.42
C LEU A 49 -11.90 6.81 18.41
N SER A 50 -10.88 6.68 19.27
CA SER A 50 -9.81 7.67 19.37
C SER A 50 -8.48 7.02 19.73
N GLY A 51 -7.38 7.57 19.19
CA GLY A 51 -6.03 7.11 19.44
C GLY A 51 -5.18 7.13 18.18
N SER A 52 -4.19 6.23 18.09
CA SER A 52 -3.27 6.15 16.95
C SER A 52 -3.21 4.75 16.39
N LEU A 53 -3.03 4.67 15.08
CA LEU A 53 -2.73 3.46 14.32
C LEU A 53 -1.43 3.67 13.56
N SER A 54 -0.47 2.77 13.72
CA SER A 54 0.83 2.84 13.08
C SER A 54 1.01 1.68 12.08
N LEU A 55 1.36 2.03 10.85
CA LEU A 55 1.69 1.08 9.80
C LEU A 55 3.12 1.32 9.33
N ALA A 56 3.82 0.27 8.91
CA ALA A 56 5.12 0.40 8.26
C ALA A 56 5.31 -0.71 7.21
N GLY A 57 6.00 -0.41 6.12
CA GLY A 57 6.39 -1.46 5.18
C GLY A 57 6.49 -1.06 3.72
N SER A 58 5.76 -1.77 2.89
CA SER A 58 5.91 -1.75 1.43
C SER A 58 5.70 -0.38 0.79
N THR A 59 6.69 0.09 0.05
CA THR A 59 6.58 1.29 -0.79
C THR A 59 5.64 1.11 -2.00
N SER A 60 5.33 -0.12 -2.39
CA SER A 60 4.32 -0.40 -3.44
C SER A 60 2.89 -0.24 -2.93
N MET A 61 2.69 -0.24 -1.61
CA MET A 61 1.37 -0.04 -1.00
C MET A 61 1.09 1.43 -0.65
N GLU A 62 2.02 2.34 -0.93
CA GLU A 62 1.91 3.77 -0.57
C GLU A 62 0.59 4.38 -1.03
N LYS A 63 0.25 4.24 -2.31
CA LYS A 63 -0.99 4.80 -2.88
C LYS A 63 -2.24 4.22 -2.22
N LEU A 64 -2.25 2.91 -1.95
CA LEU A 64 -3.34 2.25 -1.24
C LEU A 64 -3.46 2.73 0.21
N CYS A 65 -2.34 2.69 0.95
CA CYS A 65 -2.33 3.05 2.36
C CYS A 65 -2.72 4.52 2.59
N GLU A 66 -2.23 5.45 1.76
CA GLU A 66 -2.62 6.87 1.86
C GLU A 66 -4.11 7.07 1.56
N ALA A 67 -4.67 6.40 0.55
CA ALA A 67 -6.09 6.52 0.22
C ALA A 67 -7.00 5.93 1.32
N LEU A 68 -6.65 4.75 1.86
CA LEU A 68 -7.38 4.14 2.98
C LEU A 68 -7.26 4.99 4.25
N LYS A 69 -6.07 5.49 4.57
CA LYS A 69 -5.80 6.36 5.72
C LYS A 69 -6.65 7.63 5.67
N GLU A 70 -6.64 8.33 4.54
CA GLU A 70 -7.43 9.56 4.37
C GLU A 70 -8.92 9.29 4.62
N SER A 71 -9.48 8.28 3.97
CA SER A 71 -10.90 7.95 4.08
C SER A 71 -11.27 7.39 5.48
N PHE A 72 -10.40 6.58 6.10
CA PHE A 72 -10.63 6.08 7.46
C PHE A 72 -10.62 7.19 8.50
N MET A 73 -9.67 8.13 8.41
CA MET A 73 -9.58 9.27 9.34
C MET A 73 -10.73 10.26 9.15
N GLU A 74 -11.27 10.42 7.93
CA GLU A 74 -12.47 11.21 7.69
C GLU A 74 -13.68 10.66 8.46
N LYS A 75 -13.82 9.33 8.51
CA LYS A 75 -14.87 8.65 9.28
C LYS A 75 -14.62 8.61 10.78
N ASN A 76 -13.37 8.61 11.19
CA ASN A 76 -12.94 8.47 12.57
C ASN A 76 -12.04 9.65 12.98
N PRO A 77 -12.59 10.86 13.15
CA PRO A 77 -11.79 12.08 13.36
C PRO A 77 -10.97 12.07 14.68
N GLY A 78 -11.27 11.16 15.60
CA GLY A 78 -10.50 10.93 16.82
C GLY A 78 -9.28 10.04 16.63
N VAL A 79 -9.09 9.44 15.46
CA VAL A 79 -7.98 8.52 15.17
C VAL A 79 -6.92 9.22 14.31
N THR A 80 -5.64 9.02 14.65
CA THR A 80 -4.52 9.41 13.82
C THR A 80 -3.86 8.17 13.23
N VAL A 81 -3.78 8.07 11.90
CA VAL A 81 -3.08 6.99 11.20
C VAL A 81 -1.75 7.50 10.68
N THR A 82 -0.67 6.76 10.96
CA THR A 82 0.68 7.03 10.44
C THR A 82 1.17 5.84 9.63
N VAL A 83 1.84 6.11 8.51
CA VAL A 83 2.41 5.07 7.64
C VAL A 83 3.86 5.43 7.32
N GLU A 84 4.77 4.45 7.45
CA GLU A 84 6.17 4.58 7.07
C GLU A 84 6.51 3.59 5.95
N TYR A 85 7.11 4.06 4.86
CA TYR A 85 7.42 3.26 3.67
C TYR A 85 8.87 2.81 3.67
N THR A 86 9.15 1.70 4.39
CA THR A 86 10.49 1.20 4.73
C THR A 86 10.85 -0.12 4.02
N GLY A 87 9.97 -0.62 3.15
CA GLY A 87 10.07 -1.94 2.52
C GLY A 87 9.38 -3.05 3.33
N SER A 88 8.88 -4.07 2.63
CA SER A 88 8.05 -5.13 3.23
C SER A 88 8.75 -5.89 4.35
N GLY A 89 10.02 -6.26 4.15
CA GLY A 89 10.81 -6.96 5.19
C GLY A 89 10.89 -6.16 6.48
N SER A 90 11.24 -4.86 6.38
CA SER A 90 11.31 -3.96 7.54
C SER A 90 9.96 -3.76 8.22
N GLY A 91 8.86 -3.70 7.43
CA GLY A 91 7.51 -3.62 7.98
C GLY A 91 7.12 -4.87 8.78
N ILE A 92 7.43 -6.06 8.23
CA ILE A 92 7.17 -7.32 8.92
C ILE A 92 8.04 -7.47 10.18
N GLU A 93 9.30 -7.07 10.14
CA GLU A 93 10.15 -7.02 11.35
C GLU A 93 9.58 -6.07 12.41
N SER A 94 9.07 -4.91 11.99
CA SER A 94 8.51 -3.90 12.89
C SER A 94 7.23 -4.39 13.59
N VAL A 95 6.29 -5.03 12.86
CA VAL A 95 5.09 -5.59 13.47
C VAL A 95 5.42 -6.81 14.35
N THR A 96 6.38 -7.63 13.95
CA THR A 96 6.85 -8.77 14.78
C THR A 96 7.41 -8.29 16.11
N ALA A 97 8.17 -7.20 16.09
CA ALA A 97 8.72 -6.56 17.30
C ALA A 97 7.68 -5.79 18.11
N GLY A 98 6.48 -5.53 17.58
CA GLY A 98 5.44 -4.72 18.20
C GLY A 98 5.78 -3.22 18.20
N SER A 99 6.62 -2.77 17.27
CA SER A 99 6.97 -1.36 17.08
C SER A 99 5.91 -0.60 16.28
N VAL A 100 5.14 -1.31 15.46
CA VAL A 100 3.97 -0.82 14.73
C VAL A 100 2.81 -1.79 14.90
N ASP A 101 1.60 -1.32 14.65
CA ASP A 101 0.39 -2.13 14.76
C ASP A 101 0.21 -3.06 13.55
N ILE A 102 0.58 -2.59 12.36
CA ILE A 102 0.40 -3.31 11.08
C ILE A 102 1.70 -3.24 10.27
N GLY A 103 2.11 -4.39 9.72
CA GLY A 103 3.22 -4.50 8.77
C GLY A 103 2.74 -4.67 7.34
N ASP A 104 3.04 -3.70 6.46
CA ASP A 104 2.59 -3.73 5.07
C ASP A 104 3.57 -4.51 4.19
N SER A 105 3.07 -5.53 3.49
CA SER A 105 3.89 -6.37 2.61
C SER A 105 3.28 -6.50 1.21
N SER A 106 4.11 -6.34 0.20
CA SER A 106 3.77 -6.56 -1.20
C SER A 106 4.26 -7.91 -1.73
N ARG A 107 4.30 -8.90 -0.86
CA ARG A 107 4.48 -10.33 -1.11
C ARG A 107 3.77 -11.14 -0.02
N ALA A 108 3.54 -12.42 -0.29
CA ALA A 108 3.14 -13.34 0.77
C ALA A 108 4.15 -13.36 1.91
N LEU A 109 3.70 -13.67 3.12
CA LEU A 109 4.58 -13.90 4.25
C LEU A 109 5.32 -15.23 4.07
N THR A 110 6.59 -15.24 4.47
CA THR A 110 7.39 -16.48 4.53
C THR A 110 6.91 -17.39 5.66
N ASP A 111 7.25 -18.68 5.58
CA ASP A 111 6.93 -19.63 6.64
C ASP A 111 7.57 -19.24 7.98
N ASP A 112 8.78 -18.66 7.96
CA ASP A 112 9.46 -18.19 9.16
C ASP A 112 8.73 -16.98 9.79
N GLU A 113 8.22 -16.03 8.98
CA GLU A 113 7.42 -14.89 9.45
C GLU A 113 6.13 -15.37 10.11
N LYS A 114 5.42 -16.32 9.48
CA LYS A 114 4.22 -16.96 10.04
C LYS A 114 4.53 -17.74 11.32
N ALA A 115 5.64 -18.47 11.34
CA ALA A 115 6.07 -19.23 12.53
C ALA A 115 6.43 -18.30 13.72
N ASN A 116 6.79 -17.05 13.46
CA ASN A 116 7.02 -16.01 14.48
C ASN A 116 5.72 -15.33 14.96
N GLY A 117 4.54 -15.86 14.58
CA GLY A 117 3.24 -15.40 15.05
C GLY A 117 2.71 -14.17 14.29
N VAL A 118 3.19 -13.95 13.08
CA VAL A 118 2.65 -12.91 12.20
C VAL A 118 1.52 -13.52 11.34
N GLU A 119 0.36 -12.90 11.37
CA GLU A 119 -0.81 -13.30 10.58
C GLU A 119 -0.86 -12.54 9.26
N GLU A 120 -1.19 -13.27 8.19
CA GLU A 120 -1.28 -12.76 6.82
C GLU A 120 -2.71 -12.34 6.49
N ASN A 121 -2.97 -11.04 6.46
CA ASN A 121 -4.27 -10.51 6.07
C ASN A 121 -4.15 -9.94 4.64
N ILE A 122 -4.60 -10.69 3.64
CA ILE A 122 -4.57 -10.24 2.23
C ILE A 122 -5.67 -9.21 2.03
N VAL A 123 -5.31 -7.99 1.64
CA VAL A 123 -6.24 -6.88 1.43
C VAL A 123 -6.48 -6.54 -0.03
N ALA A 124 -5.52 -6.86 -0.91
CA ALA A 124 -5.63 -6.66 -2.35
C ALA A 124 -4.74 -7.64 -3.12
N ILE A 125 -4.97 -7.74 -4.42
CA ILE A 125 -4.08 -8.38 -5.39
C ILE A 125 -3.53 -7.31 -6.33
N ASP A 126 -2.23 -7.38 -6.60
CA ASP A 126 -1.50 -6.45 -7.46
C ASP A 126 -0.75 -7.20 -8.56
N GLY A 127 -0.51 -6.54 -9.69
CA GLY A 127 0.38 -7.00 -10.76
C GLY A 127 1.74 -6.32 -10.67
N ILE A 128 2.81 -7.08 -10.84
CA ILE A 128 4.15 -6.52 -11.02
C ILE A 128 4.34 -6.24 -12.51
N ALA A 129 4.25 -4.97 -12.92
CA ALA A 129 4.51 -4.56 -14.29
C ALA A 129 6.02 -4.47 -14.54
N VAL A 130 6.49 -5.15 -15.60
CA VAL A 130 7.84 -4.96 -16.13
C VAL A 130 7.83 -3.73 -17.03
N ILE A 131 8.75 -2.81 -16.82
CA ILE A 131 8.77 -1.50 -17.49
C ILE A 131 10.12 -1.23 -18.15
N THR A 132 10.08 -0.48 -19.26
CA THR A 132 11.26 0.05 -19.94
C THR A 132 11.11 1.54 -20.21
N ASP A 133 12.21 2.21 -20.58
CA ASP A 133 12.12 3.55 -21.14
C ASP A 133 11.30 3.56 -22.44
N ASN A 134 10.68 4.72 -22.74
CA ASN A 134 9.75 4.84 -23.89
C ASN A 134 10.42 4.76 -25.27
N ASP A 135 11.74 4.85 -25.34
CA ASP A 135 12.50 4.73 -26.59
C ASP A 135 12.89 3.29 -26.93
N ASN A 136 12.59 2.33 -26.03
CA ASN A 136 12.84 0.93 -26.26
C ASN A 136 11.86 0.38 -27.33
N SER A 137 12.39 -0.30 -28.34
CA SER A 137 11.59 -0.90 -29.43
C SER A 137 11.06 -2.30 -29.11
N VAL A 138 11.57 -2.94 -28.05
CA VAL A 138 11.10 -4.24 -27.57
C VAL A 138 9.93 -3.99 -26.62
N THR A 139 8.75 -4.52 -26.93
CA THR A 139 7.52 -4.33 -26.15
C THR A 139 7.00 -5.61 -25.50
N GLU A 140 7.65 -6.72 -25.76
CA GLU A 140 7.28 -8.04 -25.27
C GLU A 140 8.53 -8.85 -24.96
N LEU A 141 8.48 -9.60 -23.86
CA LEU A 141 9.48 -10.59 -23.46
C LEU A 141 8.81 -11.91 -23.09
N THR A 142 9.50 -13.02 -23.32
CA THR A 142 9.13 -14.26 -22.64
C THR A 142 9.60 -14.21 -21.18
N SER A 143 8.95 -14.98 -20.31
CA SER A 143 9.43 -15.16 -18.92
C SER A 143 10.86 -15.68 -18.86
N ASP A 144 11.27 -16.48 -19.84
CA ASP A 144 12.63 -17.00 -19.97
C ASP A 144 13.65 -15.91 -20.36
N ASP A 145 13.28 -14.99 -21.28
CA ASP A 145 14.11 -13.83 -21.62
C ASP A 145 14.27 -12.91 -20.41
N LEU A 146 13.19 -12.69 -19.67
CA LEU A 146 13.19 -11.87 -18.47
C LEU A 146 14.15 -12.45 -17.40
N LYS A 147 14.10 -13.77 -17.18
CA LYS A 147 15.08 -14.49 -16.31
C LYS A 147 16.51 -14.24 -16.78
N LYS A 148 16.79 -14.45 -18.07
CA LYS A 148 18.13 -14.28 -18.63
C LYS A 148 18.65 -12.86 -18.53
N ILE A 149 17.78 -11.85 -18.67
CA ILE A 149 18.14 -10.45 -18.45
C ILE A 149 18.58 -10.27 -16.99
N TYR A 150 17.75 -10.65 -16.04
CA TYR A 150 18.03 -10.40 -14.62
C TYR A 150 19.15 -11.30 -14.06
N THR A 151 19.42 -12.47 -14.62
CA THR A 151 20.60 -13.28 -14.29
C THR A 151 21.87 -12.83 -15.02
N GLY A 152 21.74 -11.88 -15.97
CA GLY A 152 22.85 -11.29 -16.72
C GLY A 152 23.38 -12.18 -17.86
N GLU A 153 22.58 -13.14 -18.33
CA GLU A 153 22.88 -13.97 -19.50
C GLU A 153 22.61 -13.19 -20.80
N ILE A 154 21.58 -12.35 -20.82
CA ILE A 154 21.26 -11.38 -21.87
C ILE A 154 21.56 -9.99 -21.33
N SER A 155 22.42 -9.24 -22.00
CA SER A 155 22.88 -7.92 -21.56
C SER A 155 22.77 -6.82 -22.63
N ASN A 156 22.18 -7.14 -23.78
CA ASN A 156 22.00 -6.19 -24.85
C ASN A 156 20.64 -6.40 -25.54
N TRP A 157 19.90 -5.33 -25.77
CA TRP A 157 18.58 -5.36 -26.40
C TRP A 157 18.58 -5.92 -27.82
N LYS A 158 19.71 -5.85 -28.56
CA LYS A 158 19.80 -6.46 -29.90
C LYS A 158 19.61 -7.97 -29.90
N ASP A 159 19.94 -8.65 -28.81
CA ASP A 159 19.78 -10.11 -28.69
C ASP A 159 18.29 -10.49 -28.59
N LEU A 160 17.44 -9.49 -28.34
CA LEU A 160 15.97 -9.60 -28.28
C LEU A 160 15.26 -8.86 -29.43
N GLY A 161 16.00 -8.52 -30.49
CA GLY A 161 15.46 -7.83 -31.67
C GLY A 161 15.33 -6.31 -31.55
N GLY A 162 15.86 -5.75 -30.48
CA GLY A 162 15.91 -4.29 -30.23
C GLY A 162 17.14 -3.61 -30.82
N LYS A 163 17.39 -2.39 -30.34
CA LYS A 163 18.60 -1.59 -30.70
C LYS A 163 19.88 -2.25 -30.15
N ASP A 164 21.03 -1.96 -30.77
CA ASP A 164 22.35 -2.30 -30.17
C ASP A 164 22.62 -1.38 -28.99
N GLU A 165 22.04 -1.71 -27.85
CA GLU A 165 22.05 -0.94 -26.62
C GLU A 165 22.14 -1.87 -25.41
N ALA A 166 22.99 -1.52 -24.45
CA ALA A 166 23.14 -2.33 -23.24
C ALA A 166 21.88 -2.28 -22.38
N ILE A 167 21.50 -3.43 -21.83
CA ILE A 167 20.41 -3.51 -20.86
C ILE A 167 20.88 -3.02 -19.50
N VAL A 168 20.15 -2.08 -18.90
CA VAL A 168 20.37 -1.59 -17.54
C VAL A 168 19.28 -2.15 -16.63
N ALA A 169 19.56 -3.29 -16.02
CA ALA A 169 18.60 -3.95 -15.10
C ALA A 169 18.53 -3.18 -13.77
N ILE A 170 17.38 -2.56 -13.52
CA ILE A 170 17.10 -1.82 -12.30
C ILE A 170 16.21 -2.67 -11.40
N GLY A 171 16.57 -2.79 -10.13
CA GLY A 171 15.81 -3.51 -9.14
C GLY A 171 15.64 -2.74 -7.85
N ARG A 172 15.25 -3.46 -6.83
CA ARG A 172 14.95 -2.96 -5.49
C ARG A 172 15.94 -3.52 -4.48
N GLU A 173 16.07 -2.82 -3.35
CA GLU A 173 16.83 -3.28 -2.17
C GLU A 173 16.29 -4.60 -1.62
N ALA A 174 17.07 -5.28 -0.78
CA ALA A 174 16.77 -6.61 -0.26
C ALA A 174 15.49 -6.69 0.59
N ALA A 175 15.11 -5.60 1.28
CA ALA A 175 13.89 -5.55 2.10
C ALA A 175 12.61 -5.38 1.26
N SER A 176 12.72 -5.16 -0.05
CA SER A 176 11.56 -4.95 -0.93
C SER A 176 10.76 -6.23 -1.14
N GLY A 177 9.47 -6.18 -0.80
CA GLY A 177 8.52 -7.24 -1.13
C GLY A 177 8.31 -7.40 -2.63
N THR A 178 8.39 -6.30 -3.40
CA THR A 178 8.29 -6.36 -4.87
C THR A 178 9.44 -7.15 -5.48
N ARG A 179 10.68 -6.93 -4.99
CA ARG A 179 11.83 -7.76 -5.37
C ARG A 179 11.62 -9.22 -4.99
N GLY A 180 11.21 -9.47 -3.75
CA GLY A 180 11.00 -10.84 -3.28
C GLY A 180 9.97 -11.59 -4.12
N ALA A 181 8.80 -10.97 -4.39
CA ALA A 181 7.77 -11.57 -5.23
C ALA A 181 8.23 -11.75 -6.69
N PHE A 182 8.91 -10.75 -7.27
CA PHE A 182 9.43 -10.82 -8.64
C PHE A 182 10.43 -11.97 -8.80
N GLU A 183 11.41 -12.05 -7.91
CA GLU A 183 12.44 -13.09 -7.95
C GLU A 183 11.86 -14.50 -7.71
N GLU A 184 10.86 -14.62 -6.82
CA GLU A 184 10.17 -15.88 -6.52
C GLU A 184 9.31 -16.34 -7.70
N LEU A 185 8.47 -15.47 -8.26
CA LEU A 185 7.60 -15.79 -9.40
C LEU A 185 8.38 -16.17 -10.66
N LEU A 186 9.58 -15.63 -10.82
CA LEU A 186 10.49 -15.97 -11.90
C LEU A 186 11.46 -17.10 -11.57
N ASP A 187 11.43 -17.64 -10.35
CA ASP A 187 12.39 -18.69 -9.90
C ASP A 187 13.87 -18.27 -10.11
N VAL A 188 14.20 -17.04 -9.72
CA VAL A 188 15.55 -16.45 -9.81
C VAL A 188 16.02 -15.84 -8.49
N LYS A 189 15.47 -16.32 -7.37
CA LYS A 189 15.80 -15.82 -6.04
C LYS A 189 17.31 -15.85 -5.81
N ASP A 190 17.85 -14.72 -5.35
CA ASP A 190 19.27 -14.50 -5.06
C ASP A 190 20.21 -14.67 -6.28
N GLN A 191 19.67 -14.70 -7.51
CA GLN A 191 20.46 -14.86 -8.74
C GLN A 191 20.51 -13.56 -9.59
N CYS A 192 19.69 -12.59 -9.26
CA CYS A 192 19.58 -11.37 -10.02
C CYS A 192 20.85 -10.50 -9.92
N LYS A 193 21.24 -9.93 -11.07
CA LYS A 193 22.36 -9.02 -11.22
C LYS A 193 21.85 -7.63 -11.60
N TYR A 194 21.53 -6.86 -10.59
CA TYR A 194 21.06 -5.50 -10.79
C TYR A 194 22.21 -4.54 -11.09
N ALA A 195 22.04 -3.68 -12.08
CA ALA A 195 22.94 -2.56 -12.33
C ALA A 195 22.77 -1.46 -11.24
N GLN A 196 21.55 -1.33 -10.73
CA GLN A 196 21.22 -0.45 -9.61
C GLN A 196 20.11 -1.08 -8.76
N GLU A 197 20.21 -0.91 -7.46
CA GLU A 197 19.18 -1.25 -6.49
C GLU A 197 18.64 0.03 -5.86
N LEU A 198 17.32 0.22 -5.86
CA LEU A 198 16.66 1.44 -5.39
C LEU A 198 15.73 1.13 -4.21
N ASP A 199 15.52 2.12 -3.36
CA ASP A 199 14.83 1.99 -2.07
C ASP A 199 13.30 2.12 -2.16
N SER A 200 12.75 2.55 -3.30
CA SER A 200 11.30 2.73 -3.45
C SER A 200 10.79 2.41 -4.84
N THR A 201 9.48 2.09 -4.93
CA THR A 201 8.78 1.83 -6.18
C THR A 201 8.81 3.06 -7.11
N GLY A 202 8.58 4.24 -6.57
CA GLY A 202 8.63 5.50 -7.33
C GLY A 202 10.04 5.80 -7.85
N ALA A 203 11.10 5.47 -7.10
CA ALA A 203 12.47 5.63 -7.56
C ALA A 203 12.79 4.73 -8.76
N VAL A 204 12.28 3.47 -8.77
CA VAL A 204 12.43 2.57 -9.93
C VAL A 204 11.73 3.16 -11.15
N LEU A 205 10.46 3.59 -11.00
CA LEU A 205 9.68 4.20 -12.08
C LEU A 205 10.43 5.37 -12.72
N ALA A 206 10.84 6.34 -11.91
CA ALA A 206 11.55 7.53 -12.36
C ALA A 206 12.93 7.20 -13.00
N LYS A 207 13.63 6.22 -12.44
CA LYS A 207 14.95 5.82 -12.95
C LYS A 207 14.85 5.12 -14.29
N VAL A 208 13.88 4.22 -14.47
CA VAL A 208 13.65 3.55 -15.75
C VAL A 208 13.25 4.57 -16.82
N GLY A 209 12.29 5.46 -16.54
CA GLY A 209 11.85 6.47 -17.50
C GLY A 209 12.93 7.47 -17.92
N SER A 210 14.00 7.60 -17.13
CA SER A 210 15.10 8.56 -17.42
C SER A 210 16.41 7.90 -17.89
N THR A 211 16.46 6.58 -18.03
CA THR A 211 17.70 5.86 -18.36
C THR A 211 17.52 5.05 -19.63
N PRO A 212 18.17 5.44 -20.74
CA PRO A 212 18.15 4.67 -21.99
C PRO A 212 18.60 3.21 -21.77
N GLY A 213 17.86 2.28 -22.38
CA GLY A 213 18.10 0.85 -22.27
C GLY A 213 17.74 0.24 -20.89
N ALA A 214 17.10 1.01 -20.02
CA ALA A 214 16.69 0.48 -18.70
C ALA A 214 15.51 -0.49 -18.80
N ILE A 215 15.54 -1.47 -17.91
CA ILE A 215 14.41 -2.35 -17.57
C ILE A 215 14.26 -2.38 -16.05
N GLY A 216 13.03 -2.35 -15.57
CA GLY A 216 12.70 -2.42 -14.15
C GLY A 216 11.35 -3.08 -13.91
N TYR A 217 10.92 -3.10 -12.67
CA TYR A 217 9.61 -3.63 -12.29
C TYR A 217 8.99 -2.80 -11.16
N VAL A 218 7.70 -2.56 -11.28
CA VAL A 218 6.91 -1.75 -10.33
C VAL A 218 5.54 -2.37 -10.12
N SER A 219 4.80 -1.90 -9.10
CA SER A 219 3.38 -2.20 -8.94
C SER A 219 2.58 -1.61 -10.10
N LEU A 220 1.55 -2.32 -10.55
CA LEU A 220 0.70 -1.89 -11.67
C LEU A 220 -0.01 -0.55 -11.39
N ASP A 221 -0.37 -0.30 -10.14
CA ASP A 221 -1.11 0.90 -9.72
C ASP A 221 -0.33 2.21 -9.83
N VAL A 222 1.01 2.15 -9.97
CA VAL A 222 1.87 3.35 -10.11
C VAL A 222 2.28 3.65 -11.56
N LEU A 223 1.85 2.83 -12.53
CA LEU A 223 2.19 3.07 -13.93
C LEU A 223 1.68 4.43 -14.42
N ASP A 224 2.54 5.11 -15.19
CA ASP A 224 2.24 6.36 -15.87
C ASP A 224 2.85 6.37 -17.29
N ASP A 225 2.71 7.47 -18.01
CA ASP A 225 3.17 7.65 -19.38
C ASP A 225 4.69 7.91 -19.54
N THR A 226 5.43 7.92 -18.44
CA THR A 226 6.90 8.10 -18.46
C THR A 226 7.65 6.82 -18.81
N VAL A 227 6.98 5.67 -18.77
CA VAL A 227 7.54 4.35 -19.06
C VAL A 227 6.61 3.52 -19.94
N THR A 228 7.16 2.50 -20.58
CA THR A 228 6.38 1.51 -21.34
C THR A 228 6.30 0.20 -20.55
N ALA A 229 5.07 -0.26 -20.28
CA ALA A 229 4.85 -1.58 -19.70
C ALA A 229 4.97 -2.67 -20.78
N MET A 230 5.73 -3.72 -20.47
CA MET A 230 5.98 -4.84 -21.38
C MET A 230 4.93 -5.93 -21.22
N LYS A 231 4.63 -6.64 -22.32
CA LYS A 231 3.92 -7.94 -22.25
C LYS A 231 4.91 -9.02 -21.82
N ILE A 232 4.43 -9.94 -20.97
CA ILE A 232 5.19 -11.13 -20.59
C ILE A 232 4.44 -12.36 -21.10
N ASP A 233 5.13 -13.19 -21.89
CA ASP A 233 4.54 -14.35 -22.59
C ASP A 233 3.28 -13.99 -23.40
N GLY A 234 3.27 -12.82 -24.05
CA GLY A 234 2.15 -12.30 -24.84
C GLY A 234 1.01 -11.71 -24.00
N VAL A 235 1.12 -11.68 -22.66
CA VAL A 235 0.07 -11.22 -21.75
C VAL A 235 0.41 -9.85 -21.19
N GLU A 236 -0.53 -8.90 -21.30
CA GLU A 236 -0.43 -7.57 -20.70
C GLU A 236 -0.71 -7.61 -19.20
N ALA A 237 -0.01 -6.76 -18.44
CA ALA A 237 -0.28 -6.52 -17.02
C ALA A 237 -1.56 -5.69 -16.87
N THR A 238 -2.72 -6.36 -16.87
CA THR A 238 -4.04 -5.73 -16.71
C THR A 238 -4.84 -6.43 -15.62
N GLU A 239 -5.77 -5.71 -14.99
CA GLU A 239 -6.70 -6.28 -14.02
C GLU A 239 -7.39 -7.52 -14.56
N GLU A 240 -7.91 -7.46 -15.81
CA GLU A 240 -8.59 -8.61 -16.46
C GLU A 240 -7.70 -9.84 -16.55
N ASN A 241 -6.44 -9.68 -16.97
CA ASN A 241 -5.50 -10.79 -17.12
C ASN A 241 -5.05 -11.36 -15.78
N ILE A 242 -4.94 -10.52 -14.74
CA ILE A 242 -4.61 -10.93 -13.38
C ILE A 242 -5.76 -11.72 -12.76
N VAL A 243 -6.99 -11.20 -12.83
CA VAL A 243 -8.21 -11.89 -12.35
C VAL A 243 -8.41 -13.23 -13.06
N ALA A 244 -8.12 -13.28 -14.37
CA ALA A 244 -8.20 -14.50 -15.15
C ALA A 244 -7.05 -15.51 -14.90
N GLY A 245 -6.09 -15.18 -14.01
CA GLY A 245 -4.92 -15.99 -13.73
C GLY A 245 -3.97 -16.18 -14.92
N LYS A 246 -4.02 -15.28 -15.90
CA LYS A 246 -3.19 -15.35 -17.12
C LYS A 246 -1.86 -14.64 -16.96
N TYR A 247 -1.82 -13.56 -16.18
CA TYR A 247 -0.60 -12.79 -15.97
C TYR A 247 0.26 -13.42 -14.88
N LEU A 248 1.49 -13.78 -15.25
CA LEU A 248 2.43 -14.52 -14.40
C LEU A 248 2.81 -13.76 -13.12
N LEU A 249 3.05 -12.45 -13.23
CA LEU A 249 3.65 -11.65 -12.17
C LEU A 249 2.56 -10.97 -11.31
N SER A 250 1.67 -11.75 -10.71
CA SER A 250 0.67 -11.29 -9.75
C SER A 250 1.02 -11.70 -8.31
N ARG A 251 0.65 -10.86 -7.34
CA ARG A 251 1.03 -11.05 -5.94
C ARG A 251 -0.02 -10.49 -4.98
N PRO A 252 -0.06 -10.95 -3.71
CA PRO A 252 -0.89 -10.32 -2.70
C PRO A 252 -0.27 -9.02 -2.17
N PHE A 253 -1.15 -8.09 -1.78
CA PHE A 253 -0.85 -7.04 -0.82
C PHE A 253 -1.40 -7.46 0.53
N VAL A 254 -0.55 -7.45 1.53
CA VAL A 254 -0.81 -7.97 2.88
C VAL A 254 -0.65 -6.85 3.90
N MET A 255 -1.63 -6.73 4.79
CA MET A 255 -1.53 -5.97 6.03
C MET A 255 -1.37 -6.96 7.18
N ALA A 256 -0.13 -7.20 7.57
CA ALA A 256 0.22 -8.21 8.56
C ALA A 256 0.01 -7.71 9.99
N THR A 257 -0.46 -8.59 10.88
CA THR A 257 -0.64 -8.31 12.31
C THR A 257 0.12 -9.32 13.17
N LYS A 258 0.52 -8.93 14.37
CA LYS A 258 1.07 -9.87 15.35
C LYS A 258 -0.07 -10.59 16.07
N GLY A 259 -0.36 -11.83 15.65
CA GLY A 259 -1.56 -12.55 16.05
C GLY A 259 -2.80 -12.13 15.23
N LYS A 260 -3.93 -12.74 15.52
CA LYS A 260 -5.19 -12.59 14.77
C LYS A 260 -5.79 -11.18 14.96
N ILE A 261 -6.59 -10.74 13.98
CA ILE A 261 -7.31 -9.45 14.05
C ILE A 261 -8.18 -9.38 15.30
N ASP A 262 -8.86 -10.46 15.67
CA ASP A 262 -9.74 -10.52 16.86
C ASP A 262 -8.99 -10.27 18.18
N GLU A 263 -7.68 -10.46 18.20
CA GLU A 263 -6.81 -10.31 19.36
C GLU A 263 -6.20 -8.89 19.44
N GLN A 264 -6.39 -8.07 18.40
CA GLN A 264 -5.83 -6.72 18.31
C GLN A 264 -6.66 -5.72 19.13
N ASN A 265 -6.13 -4.50 19.25
CA ASN A 265 -6.87 -3.37 19.85
C ASN A 265 -8.06 -2.93 18.96
N ASP A 266 -8.95 -2.14 19.52
CA ASP A 266 -10.18 -1.73 18.83
C ASP A 266 -9.93 -0.88 17.58
N ILE A 267 -8.82 -0.13 17.51
CA ILE A 267 -8.49 0.69 16.34
C ILE A 267 -8.04 -0.19 15.18
N VAL A 268 -7.20 -1.20 15.43
CA VAL A 268 -6.78 -2.18 14.41
C VAL A 268 -7.99 -2.97 13.91
N LYS A 269 -8.89 -3.43 14.79
CA LYS A 269 -10.14 -4.09 14.38
C LYS A 269 -10.97 -3.19 13.48
N ALA A 270 -11.22 -1.96 13.91
CA ALA A 270 -12.00 -1.00 13.13
C ALA A 270 -11.35 -0.67 11.77
N TRP A 271 -10.01 -0.65 11.70
CA TRP A 271 -9.29 -0.51 10.45
C TRP A 271 -9.57 -1.66 9.49
N PHE A 272 -9.48 -2.91 9.95
CA PHE A 272 -9.77 -4.07 9.09
C PHE A 272 -11.25 -4.18 8.74
N ASP A 273 -12.16 -3.82 9.65
CA ASP A 273 -13.60 -3.72 9.37
C ASP A 273 -13.86 -2.71 8.26
N TYR A 274 -13.18 -1.55 8.32
CA TYR A 274 -13.25 -0.53 7.27
C TYR A 274 -12.66 -1.02 5.94
N VAL A 275 -11.46 -1.59 5.94
CA VAL A 275 -10.80 -2.12 4.72
C VAL A 275 -11.70 -3.16 4.02
N ASN A 276 -12.38 -4.00 4.79
CA ASN A 276 -13.27 -5.03 4.29
C ASN A 276 -14.70 -4.54 3.97
N SER A 277 -15.07 -3.32 4.34
CA SER A 277 -16.37 -2.72 4.01
C SER A 277 -16.49 -2.40 2.51
N ASP A 278 -17.72 -2.23 2.02
CA ASP A 278 -17.99 -1.81 0.63
C ASP A 278 -17.22 -0.52 0.26
N GLU A 279 -17.06 0.41 1.20
CA GLU A 279 -16.35 1.66 0.99
C GLU A 279 -14.83 1.46 0.91
N GLY A 280 -14.23 0.70 1.84
CA GLY A 280 -12.82 0.35 1.78
C GLY A 280 -12.48 -0.42 0.49
N GLN A 281 -13.33 -1.36 0.11
CA GLN A 281 -13.20 -2.09 -1.15
C GLN A 281 -13.32 -1.16 -2.39
N ALA A 282 -14.17 -0.15 -2.34
CA ALA A 282 -14.25 0.85 -3.39
C ALA A 282 -12.97 1.70 -3.48
N VAL A 283 -12.34 2.02 -2.35
CA VAL A 283 -11.02 2.68 -2.33
C VAL A 283 -9.96 1.81 -2.99
N ILE A 284 -9.89 0.51 -2.64
CA ILE A 284 -8.95 -0.46 -3.22
C ILE A 284 -9.09 -0.49 -4.75
N LYS A 285 -10.31 -0.61 -5.27
CA LYS A 285 -10.57 -0.60 -6.71
C LYS A 285 -10.21 0.74 -7.37
N LYS A 286 -10.52 1.86 -6.71
CA LYS A 286 -10.25 3.20 -7.23
C LYS A 286 -8.76 3.48 -7.42
N VAL A 287 -7.90 2.91 -6.59
CA VAL A 287 -6.44 3.03 -6.76
C VAL A 287 -5.86 2.08 -7.82
N GLY A 288 -6.67 1.21 -8.42
CA GLY A 288 -6.26 0.31 -9.51
C GLY A 288 -5.85 -1.09 -9.03
N LEU A 289 -6.24 -1.48 -7.82
CA LEU A 289 -5.95 -2.79 -7.25
C LEU A 289 -7.18 -3.72 -7.30
N ILE A 290 -6.93 -5.01 -7.20
CA ILE A 290 -7.92 -6.08 -7.34
C ILE A 290 -8.28 -6.61 -5.96
N LEU A 291 -9.59 -6.83 -5.71
CA LEU A 291 -10.02 -7.46 -4.46
C LEU A 291 -9.59 -8.92 -4.39
N PRO A 292 -9.23 -9.43 -3.22
CA PRO A 292 -9.02 -10.86 -3.00
C PRO A 292 -10.31 -11.64 -3.33
N GLN A 293 -10.17 -12.84 -3.91
CA GLN A 293 -11.30 -13.73 -4.21
C GLN A 293 -11.62 -14.65 -3.04
#